data_8703702172c697d4a8da5698c467387e
#
_entry.id   8703702172c697d4a8da5698c467387e
#
_cell.length_a   1.000
_cell.length_b   1.000
_cell.length_c   1.000
_cell.angle_alpha   90.00
_cell.angle_beta   90.00
_cell.angle_gamma   90.00
#
_symmetry.space_group_name_H-M   'P 1'
#
loop_
_entity.id
_entity.type
_entity.pdbx_description
1 polymer ?
#
loop_
_entity_poly.entity_id
_entity_poly.type
_entity_poly.pdbx_seq_one_letter_code
_entity_poly.pdbx_strand_id
1 'polypeptide(L)'
;VVAPPAPVAPVQLDAYLPIENEYVSRLLSDFRPESESVTFRFNVRADVNDFSLSWDLSDLPISFTMAQLKQVAPVSDQVIDMKAASGASFSALADQYYSFEISLSPTVPIHLSPGWNMISIPGIPQEIDPATLQTADNSLILPLYQWNAAAFSYEPVTELKLGEGYWALT
;
A
#
# COMPACT_ATOMS: atom_id res chain seq x y z
N VAL A 1 -9.75 -7.32 -19.39
CA VAL A 1 -9.38 -8.34 -20.39
C VAL A 1 -9.11 -9.64 -19.65
N VAL A 2 -9.81 -10.71 -20.05
CA VAL A 2 -9.65 -12.05 -19.47
C VAL A 2 -8.34 -12.66 -19.98
N ALA A 3 -7.52 -13.19 -19.08
CA ALA A 3 -6.33 -13.91 -19.47
C ALA A 3 -6.68 -15.23 -20.17
N PRO A 4 -5.93 -15.66 -21.17
CA PRO A 4 -6.06 -17.01 -21.72
C PRO A 4 -5.77 -18.06 -20.64
N PRO A 5 -6.23 -19.32 -20.82
CA PRO A 5 -5.85 -20.40 -19.93
C PRO A 5 -4.32 -20.53 -19.90
N ALA A 6 -3.80 -21.05 -18.78
CA ALA A 6 -2.36 -21.23 -18.63
C ALA A 6 -1.79 -22.00 -19.83
N PRO A 7 -0.70 -21.51 -20.45
CA PRO A 7 -0.11 -22.19 -21.61
C PRO A 7 0.38 -23.59 -21.25
N VAL A 8 0.27 -24.51 -22.18
CA VAL A 8 0.75 -25.88 -22.06
C VAL A 8 2.19 -25.89 -22.54
N ALA A 9 3.13 -25.95 -21.66
CA ALA A 9 4.59 -25.83 -21.81
C ALA A 9 5.22 -25.94 -23.24
N PRO A 10 6.40 -25.33 -23.47
CA PRO A 10 7.26 -24.66 -22.50
C PRO A 10 6.95 -23.17 -22.39
N VAL A 11 6.65 -22.70 -21.18
CA VAL A 11 6.40 -21.29 -20.89
C VAL A 11 7.56 -20.73 -20.10
N GLN A 12 8.19 -19.71 -20.59
CA GLN A 12 9.27 -19.02 -19.87
C GLN A 12 8.74 -18.16 -18.72
N LEU A 13 7.54 -17.58 -18.89
CA LEU A 13 6.89 -16.74 -17.89
C LEU A 13 5.37 -16.79 -18.05
N ASP A 14 4.65 -16.96 -16.97
CA ASP A 14 3.19 -16.85 -16.90
C ASP A 14 2.80 -15.87 -15.79
N ALA A 15 2.16 -14.75 -16.12
CA ALA A 15 1.76 -13.72 -15.18
C ALA A 15 0.27 -13.38 -15.33
N TYR A 16 -0.44 -13.28 -14.21
CA TYR A 16 -1.86 -12.98 -14.20
C TYR A 16 -2.34 -12.40 -12.87
N LEU A 17 -3.47 -11.70 -12.91
CA LEU A 17 -4.21 -11.26 -11.72
C LEU A 17 -5.19 -12.36 -11.31
N PRO A 18 -5.08 -12.94 -10.11
CA PRO A 18 -6.04 -13.94 -9.64
C PRO A 18 -7.39 -13.28 -9.31
N ILE A 19 -8.48 -13.97 -9.61
CA ILE A 19 -9.83 -13.55 -9.26
C ILE A 19 -10.65 -14.75 -8.79
N GLU A 20 -11.41 -14.57 -7.72
CA GLU A 20 -12.36 -15.56 -7.24
C GLU A 20 -13.69 -15.39 -7.98
N ASN A 21 -13.84 -16.08 -9.09
CA ASN A 21 -15.05 -16.09 -9.89
C ASN A 21 -15.26 -17.49 -10.48
N GLU A 22 -16.50 -17.97 -10.53
CA GLU A 22 -16.80 -19.33 -11.01
C GLU A 22 -16.51 -19.55 -12.51
N TYR A 23 -16.44 -18.47 -13.30
CA TYR A 23 -16.22 -18.53 -14.76
C TYR A 23 -14.83 -18.09 -15.18
N VAL A 24 -14.17 -17.26 -14.37
CA VAL A 24 -12.89 -16.64 -14.71
C VAL A 24 -12.01 -16.62 -13.49
N SER A 25 -10.84 -17.25 -13.57
CA SER A 25 -9.86 -17.30 -12.47
C SER A 25 -8.65 -16.38 -12.69
N ARG A 26 -8.54 -15.76 -13.88
CA ARG A 26 -7.34 -15.02 -14.30
C ARG A 26 -7.72 -13.77 -15.10
N LEU A 27 -7.10 -12.65 -14.77
CA LEU A 27 -7.23 -11.38 -15.51
C LEU A 27 -5.86 -10.89 -15.97
N LEU A 28 -5.85 -10.11 -17.06
CA LEU A 28 -4.68 -9.36 -17.53
C LEU A 28 -4.76 -7.86 -17.16
N SER A 29 -5.91 -7.39 -16.70
CA SER A 29 -6.10 -6.00 -16.27
C SER A 29 -7.16 -5.91 -15.19
N ASP A 30 -7.00 -4.97 -14.28
CA ASP A 30 -7.97 -4.60 -13.24
C ASP A 30 -8.07 -3.08 -13.17
N PHE A 31 -9.29 -2.57 -12.94
CA PHE A 31 -9.57 -1.14 -12.85
C PHE A 31 -10.22 -0.84 -11.50
N ARG A 32 -9.67 0.12 -10.79
CA ARG A 32 -10.13 0.54 -9.47
C ARG A 32 -10.33 2.05 -9.42
N PRO A 33 -11.25 2.56 -8.59
CA PRO A 33 -11.40 3.99 -8.38
C PRO A 33 -10.15 4.56 -7.67
N GLU A 34 -9.76 5.80 -8.03
CA GLU A 34 -8.57 6.46 -7.47
C GLU A 34 -8.76 7.08 -6.09
N SER A 35 -9.96 7.01 -5.52
CA SER A 35 -10.31 7.72 -4.27
C SER A 35 -9.89 7.01 -2.99
N GLU A 36 -9.41 5.79 -3.08
CA GLU A 36 -9.11 4.93 -1.93
C GLU A 36 -7.75 4.26 -2.07
N SER A 37 -7.23 3.73 -0.96
CA SER A 37 -6.09 2.82 -1.02
C SER A 37 -6.47 1.56 -1.79
N VAL A 38 -5.66 1.19 -2.75
CA VAL A 38 -5.94 0.08 -3.66
C VAL A 38 -4.85 -0.96 -3.54
N THR A 39 -5.24 -2.21 -3.45
CA THR A 39 -4.33 -3.34 -3.46
C THR A 39 -4.63 -4.25 -4.65
N PHE A 40 -3.62 -4.49 -5.47
CA PHE A 40 -3.66 -5.44 -6.56
C PHE A 40 -2.80 -6.65 -6.22
N ARG A 41 -3.29 -7.85 -6.50
CA ARG A 41 -2.49 -9.08 -6.42
C ARG A 41 -2.29 -9.66 -7.79
N PHE A 42 -1.09 -10.16 -8.05
CA PHE A 42 -0.80 -10.90 -9.26
C PHE A 42 0.17 -12.05 -8.97
N ASN A 43 0.09 -13.06 -9.82
CA ASN A 43 0.94 -14.24 -9.73
C ASN A 43 1.85 -14.30 -10.95
N VAL A 44 3.07 -14.74 -10.70
CA VAL A 44 4.08 -15.00 -11.72
C VAL A 44 4.55 -16.43 -11.56
N ARG A 45 4.56 -17.21 -12.64
CA ARG A 45 5.24 -18.50 -12.72
C ARG A 45 6.44 -18.36 -13.64
N ALA A 46 7.61 -18.69 -13.16
CA ALA A 46 8.83 -18.63 -13.94
C ALA A 46 9.37 -20.05 -14.17
N ASP A 47 9.78 -20.33 -15.41
CA ASP A 47 10.48 -21.56 -15.77
C ASP A 47 12.00 -21.39 -15.67
N VAL A 48 12.45 -20.22 -15.29
CA VAL A 48 13.86 -19.82 -15.19
C VAL A 48 14.21 -19.44 -13.76
N ASN A 49 15.51 -19.43 -13.45
CA ASN A 49 15.98 -19.17 -12.08
C ASN A 49 15.81 -17.70 -11.63
N ASP A 50 15.68 -16.77 -12.57
CA ASP A 50 15.52 -15.34 -12.26
C ASP A 50 14.53 -14.70 -13.22
N PHE A 51 13.78 -13.72 -12.73
CA PHE A 51 12.92 -12.88 -13.56
C PHE A 51 12.95 -11.44 -13.07
N SER A 52 12.55 -10.52 -13.94
CA SER A 52 12.44 -9.11 -13.59
C SER A 52 11.02 -8.62 -13.83
N LEU A 53 10.55 -7.77 -12.92
CA LEU A 53 9.33 -7.00 -13.07
C LEU A 53 9.72 -5.56 -13.38
N SER A 54 9.07 -4.98 -14.36
CA SER A 54 9.18 -3.56 -14.68
C SER A 54 7.80 -2.91 -14.67
N TRP A 55 7.75 -1.65 -14.32
CA TRP A 55 6.51 -0.88 -14.23
C TRP A 55 6.70 0.53 -14.75
N ASP A 56 5.62 1.08 -15.23
CA ASP A 56 5.50 2.48 -15.61
C ASP A 56 4.38 3.11 -14.75
N LEU A 57 4.71 4.17 -14.02
CA LEU A 57 3.80 4.93 -13.18
C LEU A 57 3.49 6.32 -13.77
N SER A 58 3.80 6.56 -15.04
CA SER A 58 3.58 7.86 -15.69
C SER A 58 2.13 8.32 -15.67
N ASP A 59 1.20 7.36 -15.75
CA ASP A 59 -0.24 7.61 -15.74
C ASP A 59 -0.87 7.45 -14.34
N LEU A 60 -0.05 7.18 -13.29
CA LEU A 60 -0.56 7.10 -11.94
C LEU A 60 -1.03 8.48 -11.47
N PRO A 61 -2.29 8.63 -11.00
CA PRO A 61 -2.76 9.90 -10.47
C PRO A 61 -1.84 10.44 -9.37
N ILE A 62 -1.61 11.75 -9.38
CA ILE A 62 -0.71 12.42 -8.43
C ILE A 62 -1.16 12.28 -6.98
N SER A 63 -2.45 12.00 -6.76
CA SER A 63 -3.03 11.69 -5.45
C SER A 63 -2.41 10.46 -4.79
N PHE A 64 -1.97 9.47 -5.58
CA PHE A 64 -1.26 8.31 -5.05
C PHE A 64 0.21 8.67 -4.77
N THR A 65 0.50 8.97 -3.53
CA THR A 65 1.85 9.34 -3.12
C THR A 65 2.68 8.13 -2.71
N MET A 66 2.06 7.03 -2.35
CA MET A 66 2.70 5.75 -2.06
C MET A 66 2.36 4.72 -3.13
N ALA A 67 3.38 4.02 -3.65
CA ALA A 67 3.25 2.87 -4.52
C ALA A 67 4.30 1.84 -4.12
N GLN A 68 3.86 0.70 -3.60
CA GLN A 68 4.73 -0.34 -3.07
C GLN A 68 4.47 -1.67 -3.73
N LEU A 69 5.53 -2.43 -3.98
CA LEU A 69 5.49 -3.82 -4.42
C LEU A 69 6.05 -4.72 -3.32
N LYS A 70 5.29 -5.73 -2.94
CA LYS A 70 5.68 -6.74 -1.95
C LYS A 70 5.49 -8.14 -2.52
N GLN A 71 6.47 -9.01 -2.34
CA GLN A 71 6.29 -10.44 -2.57
C GLN A 71 5.59 -11.06 -1.36
N VAL A 72 4.44 -11.70 -1.58
CA VAL A 72 3.62 -12.28 -0.52
C VAL A 72 3.68 -13.80 -0.47
N ALA A 73 4.07 -14.45 -1.58
CA ALA A 73 4.34 -15.88 -1.60
C ALA A 73 5.44 -16.21 -2.65
N PRO A 74 6.48 -17.00 -2.33
CA PRO A 74 6.91 -17.27 -0.95
C PRO A 74 7.12 -15.96 -0.16
N VAL A 75 6.84 -15.97 1.14
CA VAL A 75 6.89 -14.76 1.96
C VAL A 75 8.28 -14.13 1.92
N SER A 76 8.32 -12.84 1.69
CA SER A 76 9.52 -12.01 1.72
C SER A 76 9.24 -10.73 2.52
N ASP A 77 10.21 -10.30 3.33
CA ASP A 77 10.13 -9.04 4.06
C ASP A 77 10.49 -7.84 3.19
N GLN A 78 10.92 -8.09 1.95
CA GLN A 78 11.29 -7.03 1.02
C GLN A 78 10.05 -6.27 0.54
N VAL A 79 10.04 -4.97 0.77
CA VAL A 79 9.09 -4.01 0.21
C VAL A 79 9.86 -3.08 -0.71
N ILE A 80 9.38 -2.91 -1.92
CA ILE A 80 10.01 -2.07 -2.95
C ILE A 80 9.15 -0.82 -3.15
N ASP A 81 9.75 0.35 -2.98
CA ASP A 81 9.13 1.60 -3.39
C ASP A 81 9.16 1.71 -4.91
N MET A 82 7.99 1.58 -5.52
CA MET A 82 7.84 1.61 -6.98
C MET A 82 8.07 3.01 -7.56
N LYS A 83 8.02 4.07 -6.76
CA LYS A 83 8.33 5.44 -7.20
C LYS A 83 9.84 5.70 -7.22
N ALA A 84 10.60 4.98 -6.40
CA ALA A 84 12.05 5.09 -6.36
C ALA A 84 12.77 4.26 -7.43
N ALA A 85 12.07 3.30 -8.05
CA ALA A 85 12.61 2.41 -9.08
C ALA A 85 11.60 2.17 -10.18
N SER A 86 12.04 1.79 -11.36
CA SER A 86 11.19 1.41 -12.51
C SER A 86 11.14 -0.11 -12.73
N GLY A 87 11.77 -0.90 -11.85
CA GLY A 87 11.78 -2.35 -11.93
C GLY A 87 12.55 -2.99 -10.79
N ALA A 88 12.41 -4.30 -10.67
CA ALA A 88 13.13 -5.14 -9.70
C ALA A 88 13.37 -6.53 -10.26
N SER A 89 14.46 -7.16 -9.83
CA SER A 89 14.81 -8.54 -10.18
C SER A 89 14.59 -9.46 -8.99
N PHE A 90 14.10 -10.65 -9.27
CA PHE A 90 13.76 -11.67 -8.29
C PHE A 90 14.42 -12.99 -8.65
N SER A 91 15.03 -13.62 -7.67
CA SER A 91 15.52 -14.99 -7.82
C SER A 91 14.35 -15.97 -7.70
N ALA A 92 14.25 -16.88 -8.64
CA ALA A 92 13.16 -17.81 -8.73
C ALA A 92 13.66 -19.26 -8.88
N LEU A 93 12.83 -20.17 -8.44
CA LEU A 93 12.99 -21.60 -8.75
C LEU A 93 12.07 -21.94 -9.92
N ALA A 94 12.55 -22.77 -10.84
CA ALA A 94 11.76 -23.20 -11.98
C ALA A 94 10.46 -23.85 -11.52
N ASP A 95 9.39 -23.60 -12.27
CA ASP A 95 8.04 -24.12 -12.05
C ASP A 95 7.34 -23.65 -10.75
N GLN A 96 7.90 -22.69 -10.03
CA GLN A 96 7.30 -22.15 -8.83
C GLN A 96 6.44 -20.91 -9.14
N TYR A 97 5.31 -20.77 -8.43
CA TYR A 97 4.51 -19.57 -8.43
C TYR A 97 4.98 -18.58 -7.36
N TYR A 98 5.05 -17.32 -7.76
CA TYR A 98 5.35 -16.18 -6.92
C TYR A 98 4.14 -15.28 -6.91
N SER A 99 3.68 -14.89 -5.74
CA SER A 99 2.57 -13.95 -5.60
C SER A 99 3.08 -12.61 -5.12
N PHE A 100 2.62 -11.57 -5.76
CA PHE A 100 2.97 -10.19 -5.47
C PHE A 100 1.73 -9.37 -5.16
N GLU A 101 1.93 -8.36 -4.35
CA GLU A 101 0.94 -7.37 -4.01
C GLU A 101 1.48 -5.98 -4.33
N ILE A 102 0.72 -5.21 -5.11
CA ILE A 102 0.95 -3.78 -5.33
C ILE A 102 -0.04 -3.03 -4.46
N SER A 103 0.48 -2.19 -3.57
CA SER A 103 -0.31 -1.30 -2.73
C SER A 103 -0.12 0.13 -3.20
N LEU A 104 -1.22 0.78 -3.59
CA LEU A 104 -1.28 2.19 -3.94
C LEU A 104 -2.08 2.92 -2.87
N SER A 105 -1.54 4.01 -2.33
CA SER A 105 -2.23 4.78 -1.30
C SER A 105 -2.10 6.27 -1.55
N PRO A 106 -3.22 7.00 -1.53
CA PRO A 106 -3.17 8.44 -1.45
C PRO A 106 -2.72 8.81 -0.03
N THR A 107 -1.71 9.67 0.10
CA THR A 107 -1.39 10.31 1.38
C THR A 107 -1.84 11.75 1.32
N VAL A 108 -2.47 12.20 2.39
CA VAL A 108 -2.79 13.61 2.58
C VAL A 108 -1.74 14.19 3.51
N PRO A 109 -0.83 15.04 3.02
CA PRO A 109 0.16 15.66 3.89
C PRO A 109 -0.55 16.60 4.87
N ILE A 110 -0.27 16.45 6.16
CA ILE A 110 -0.69 17.37 7.21
C ILE A 110 0.53 18.21 7.57
N HIS A 111 0.44 19.52 7.33
CA HIS A 111 1.50 20.46 7.69
C HIS A 111 1.32 20.91 9.14
N LEU A 112 2.33 20.71 9.96
CA LEU A 112 2.37 21.14 11.36
C LEU A 112 3.29 22.36 11.49
N SER A 113 2.90 23.31 12.33
CA SER A 113 3.73 24.43 12.73
C SER A 113 4.34 24.16 14.11
N PRO A 114 5.49 24.74 14.47
CA PRO A 114 6.02 24.61 15.82
C PRO A 114 4.99 25.01 16.89
N GLY A 115 4.82 24.15 17.91
CA GLY A 115 3.84 24.32 18.97
C GLY A 115 2.59 23.46 18.79
N TRP A 116 1.47 23.90 19.38
CA TRP A 116 0.21 23.16 19.34
C TRP A 116 -0.53 23.33 18.02
N ASN A 117 -0.90 22.21 17.41
CA ASN A 117 -1.67 22.15 16.17
C ASN A 117 -2.97 21.38 16.41
N MET A 118 -4.06 21.85 15.82
CA MET A 118 -5.29 21.07 15.73
C MET A 118 -5.31 20.37 14.37
N ILE A 119 -5.39 19.05 14.38
CA ILE A 119 -5.41 18.21 13.18
C ILE A 119 -6.69 17.39 13.12
N SER A 120 -7.10 17.02 11.93
CA SER A 120 -8.19 16.06 11.68
C SER A 120 -7.70 15.01 10.72
N ILE A 121 -8.20 13.79 10.86
CA ILE A 121 -7.88 12.68 9.97
C ILE A 121 -8.84 12.71 8.78
N PRO A 122 -8.37 13.10 7.57
CA PRO A 122 -9.23 13.32 6.41
C PRO A 122 -9.61 12.04 5.65
N GLY A 123 -9.05 10.90 6.02
CA GLY A 123 -9.27 9.61 5.38
C GLY A 123 -9.17 8.46 6.39
N ILE A 124 -9.41 7.24 5.95
CA ILE A 124 -9.22 6.06 6.81
C ILE A 124 -7.71 5.91 7.06
N PRO A 125 -7.23 6.05 8.30
CA PRO A 125 -5.81 5.92 8.59
C PRO A 125 -5.37 4.46 8.38
N GLN A 126 -4.19 4.27 7.78
CA GLN A 126 -3.58 2.93 7.69
C GLN A 126 -3.15 2.42 9.07
N GLU A 127 -2.64 3.33 9.89
CA GLU A 127 -2.30 3.10 11.27
C GLU A 127 -3.28 3.86 12.15
N ILE A 128 -3.98 3.13 12.99
CA ILE A 128 -4.95 3.69 13.94
C ILE A 128 -4.31 4.00 15.30
N ASP A 129 -3.14 3.43 15.58
CA ASP A 129 -2.37 3.71 16.80
C ASP A 129 -1.58 5.01 16.64
N PRO A 130 -1.94 6.08 17.38
CA PRO A 130 -1.23 7.35 17.30
C PRO A 130 0.24 7.26 17.73
N ALA A 131 0.64 6.24 18.47
CA ALA A 131 2.04 6.05 18.87
C ALA A 131 2.97 5.72 17.69
N THR A 132 2.42 5.29 16.56
CA THR A 132 3.19 4.99 15.34
C THR A 132 3.38 6.20 14.43
N LEU A 133 2.68 7.31 14.71
CA LEU A 133 2.79 8.53 13.91
C LEU A 133 4.19 9.14 14.04
N GLN A 134 4.71 9.57 12.90
CA GLN A 134 5.99 10.26 12.81
C GLN A 134 5.89 11.43 11.83
N THR A 135 6.59 12.51 12.14
CA THR A 135 6.86 13.57 11.17
C THR A 135 8.18 13.29 10.43
N ALA A 136 8.36 13.89 9.26
CA ALA A 136 9.57 13.72 8.46
C ALA A 136 10.86 14.14 9.22
N ASP A 137 10.72 15.06 10.16
CA ASP A 137 11.82 15.60 11.00
C ASP A 137 11.80 15.09 12.45
N ASN A 138 10.91 14.12 12.76
CA ASN A 138 10.69 13.58 14.10
C ASN A 138 10.34 14.66 15.16
N SER A 139 9.72 15.76 14.75
CA SER A 139 9.33 16.85 15.65
C SER A 139 8.04 16.57 16.43
N LEU A 140 7.24 15.59 16.02
CA LEU A 140 5.99 15.26 16.68
C LEU A 140 6.21 14.70 18.09
N ILE A 141 5.63 15.37 19.09
CA ILE A 141 5.68 14.97 20.49
C ILE A 141 4.40 14.24 20.83
N LEU A 142 4.52 12.96 21.16
CA LEU A 142 3.39 12.12 21.57
C LEU A 142 3.15 12.18 23.08
N PRO A 143 1.93 11.90 23.56
CA PRO A 143 0.74 11.47 22.82
C PRO A 143 0.02 12.63 22.13
N LEU A 144 -0.86 12.30 21.17
CA LEU A 144 -1.90 13.22 20.74
C LEU A 144 -2.97 13.34 21.81
N TYR A 145 -3.68 14.47 21.82
CA TYR A 145 -4.76 14.72 22.79
C TYR A 145 -6.08 14.99 22.09
N GLN A 146 -7.16 14.53 22.71
CA GLN A 146 -8.53 14.83 22.31
C GLN A 146 -9.29 15.46 23.46
N TRP A 147 -10.20 16.38 23.14
CA TRP A 147 -11.08 16.98 24.15
C TRP A 147 -12.20 16.02 24.54
N ASN A 148 -12.25 15.69 25.84
CA ASN A 148 -13.38 14.97 26.43
C ASN A 148 -14.38 15.96 27.06
N ALA A 149 -15.50 16.16 26.37
CA ALA A 149 -16.52 17.11 26.82
C ALA A 149 -17.22 16.67 28.11
N ALA A 150 -17.29 15.39 28.39
CA ALA A 150 -17.92 14.88 29.63
C ALA A 150 -17.03 15.08 30.85
N ALA A 151 -15.72 14.94 30.69
CA ALA A 151 -14.73 15.13 31.75
C ALA A 151 -14.21 16.56 31.84
N PHE A 152 -14.53 17.43 30.84
CA PHE A 152 -13.98 18.78 30.70
C PHE A 152 -12.43 18.80 30.75
N SER A 153 -11.80 17.83 30.08
CA SER A 153 -10.35 17.67 30.08
C SER A 153 -9.83 17.16 28.73
N TYR A 154 -8.54 17.38 28.51
CA TYR A 154 -7.82 16.75 27.40
C TYR A 154 -7.32 15.38 27.83
N GLU A 155 -7.57 14.38 27.01
CA GLU A 155 -7.16 12.99 27.24
C GLU A 155 -6.23 12.53 26.13
N PRO A 156 -5.22 11.69 26.44
CA PRO A 156 -4.37 11.10 25.43
C PRO A 156 -5.17 10.16 24.54
N VAL A 157 -4.91 10.24 23.25
CA VAL A 157 -5.58 9.45 22.21
C VAL A 157 -4.92 8.08 22.11
N THR A 158 -5.74 7.05 22.11
CA THR A 158 -5.30 5.65 21.94
C THR A 158 -5.66 5.06 20.59
N GLU A 159 -6.54 5.73 19.84
CA GLU A 159 -6.98 5.29 18.50
C GLU A 159 -7.36 6.50 17.67
N LEU A 160 -6.90 6.54 16.42
CA LEU A 160 -7.28 7.57 15.45
C LEU A 160 -8.58 7.20 14.73
N LYS A 161 -9.48 8.18 14.59
CA LYS A 161 -10.77 8.00 13.92
C LYS A 161 -11.00 9.04 12.84
N LEU A 162 -11.63 8.60 11.78
CA LEU A 162 -12.00 9.45 10.66
C LEU A 162 -12.87 10.62 11.11
N GLY A 163 -12.51 11.84 10.71
CA GLY A 163 -13.28 13.04 10.95
C GLY A 163 -13.21 13.60 12.37
N GLU A 164 -12.51 12.94 13.30
CA GLU A 164 -12.26 13.49 14.63
C GLU A 164 -11.08 14.46 14.62
N GLY A 165 -11.08 15.37 15.61
CA GLY A 165 -10.04 16.38 15.80
C GLY A 165 -9.12 16.04 16.94
N TYR A 166 -7.83 16.27 16.74
CA TYR A 166 -6.78 15.97 17.72
C TYR A 166 -5.82 17.14 17.88
N TRP A 167 -5.27 17.29 19.06
CA TRP A 167 -4.18 18.20 19.33
C TRP A 167 -2.84 17.48 19.23
N ALA A 168 -1.97 18.04 18.41
CA ALA A 168 -0.60 17.58 18.17
C ALA A 168 0.39 18.67 18.57
N LEU A 169 1.46 18.29 19.24
CA LEU A 169 2.55 19.19 19.62
C LEU A 169 3.80 18.86 18.79
N THR A 170 4.45 19.89 18.21
CA THR A 170 5.73 19.78 17.50
C THR A 170 6.74 20.78 18.02
#